data_c7b1c51a679ed14c2af1e592c12cfe11
#
_entry.id   c7b1c51a679ed14c2af1e592c12cfe11
#
_cell.length_a   1.000
_cell.length_b   1.000
_cell.length_c   1.000
_cell.angle_alpha   90.00
_cell.angle_beta   90.00
_cell.angle_gamma   90.00
#
_symmetry.space_group_name_H-M   'P 1'
#
loop_
_entity.id
_entity.type
_entity.pdbx_description
1 polymer ?
#
loop_
_entity_poly.entity_id
_entity_poly.type
_entity_poly.pdbx_seq_one_letter_code
_entity_poly.pdbx_strand_id
1 'polypeptide(L)'
;NGKLLGIIELVSTNVRSLNSVNATNLKLVLPFVIDTIERYNVDIENQIEAVIQREYTAIHSSVYWKFKKEVEKYLKSSNKNKDYIFKEIVFKDVYPLYGQIDIKGSSEHRNETVKEDLKNQLSTLLTIVDRLNVINNVPLLEQLKFEMQSYYNELSLELKADTEQQIQAYIQKEIHPILRNEKIDEDNKVLIANYFSELDSKTALFYHSRKNFDDAMSIINKKMASILDHEQKEAQQIFPHYFERFKTDGVEHNLYIGASIAPTQTFDTMYLSNLR
;
A
#
# COMPACT_ATOMS: atom_id res chain seq x y z
N ASN A 1 19.17 -32.42 -9.68
CA ASN A 1 17.98 -31.83 -9.02
C ASN A 1 16.80 -32.82 -8.86
N GLY A 2 16.82 -34.03 -9.49
CA GLY A 2 15.78 -35.06 -9.34
C GLY A 2 14.38 -34.69 -9.88
N LYS A 3 14.24 -33.62 -10.66
CA LYS A 3 12.98 -33.22 -11.28
C LYS A 3 12.77 -34.05 -12.57
N LEU A 4 11.63 -34.72 -12.70
CA LEU A 4 11.25 -35.41 -13.94
C LEU A 4 10.83 -34.38 -14.99
N LEU A 5 11.58 -34.23 -16.07
CA LEU A 5 11.30 -33.31 -17.17
C LEU A 5 10.47 -33.98 -18.28
N GLY A 6 10.64 -35.28 -18.48
CA GLY A 6 9.94 -36.03 -19.50
C GLY A 6 10.39 -37.50 -19.52
N ILE A 7 9.77 -38.25 -20.38
CA ILE A 7 10.10 -39.67 -20.62
C ILE A 7 10.40 -39.81 -22.11
N ILE A 8 11.54 -40.43 -22.46
CA ILE A 8 11.93 -40.75 -23.83
C ILE A 8 11.74 -42.24 -24.04
N GLU A 9 10.87 -42.60 -24.97
CA GLU A 9 10.69 -43.96 -25.41
C GLU A 9 11.34 -44.16 -26.81
N LEU A 10 12.18 -45.17 -26.91
CA LEU A 10 12.83 -45.53 -28.18
C LEU A 10 12.24 -46.85 -28.70
N VAL A 11 11.70 -46.83 -29.90
CA VAL A 11 11.11 -47.98 -30.55
C VAL A 11 11.84 -48.24 -31.88
N SER A 12 12.13 -49.50 -32.19
CA SER A 12 12.73 -49.89 -33.46
C SER A 12 12.04 -51.11 -34.03
N THR A 13 11.83 -51.09 -35.35
CA THR A 13 11.33 -52.24 -36.12
C THR A 13 12.43 -53.24 -36.45
N ASN A 14 13.70 -52.85 -36.36
CA ASN A 14 14.84 -53.71 -36.64
C ASN A 14 15.31 -54.46 -35.40
N VAL A 15 15.43 -55.74 -35.48
CA VAL A 15 15.91 -56.61 -34.39
C VAL A 15 17.34 -56.19 -33.98
N ARG A 16 17.63 -56.09 -32.66
CA ARG A 16 18.95 -55.77 -32.10
C ARG A 16 19.48 -54.35 -32.41
N SER A 17 18.71 -53.44 -33.00
CA SER A 17 19.14 -52.05 -33.21
C SER A 17 19.19 -51.22 -31.92
N LEU A 18 18.41 -51.58 -30.90
CA LEU A 18 18.50 -51.01 -29.55
C LEU A 18 19.48 -51.84 -28.70
N ASN A 19 20.74 -51.44 -28.67
CA ASN A 19 21.81 -52.12 -27.95
C ASN A 19 22.62 -51.13 -27.09
N SER A 20 23.57 -51.63 -26.29
CA SER A 20 24.36 -50.79 -25.36
C SER A 20 25.23 -49.74 -26.06
N VAL A 21 25.68 -49.99 -27.30
CA VAL A 21 26.47 -49.05 -28.09
C VAL A 21 25.59 -47.84 -28.47
N ASN A 22 24.39 -48.11 -29.01
CA ASN A 22 23.45 -47.05 -29.38
C ASN A 22 22.91 -46.30 -28.15
N ALA A 23 22.80 -46.97 -27.00
CA ALA A 23 22.46 -46.32 -25.73
C ALA A 23 23.55 -45.32 -25.27
N THR A 24 24.82 -45.59 -25.59
CA THR A 24 25.92 -44.64 -25.29
C THR A 24 25.82 -43.40 -26.15
N ASN A 25 25.43 -43.52 -27.43
CA ASN A 25 25.18 -42.36 -28.29
C ASN A 25 24.05 -41.48 -27.78
N LEU A 26 23.00 -42.09 -27.21
CA LEU A 26 21.90 -41.35 -26.58
C LEU A 26 22.39 -40.50 -25.39
N LYS A 27 23.34 -41.02 -24.60
CA LYS A 27 23.93 -40.27 -23.47
C LYS A 27 24.65 -38.99 -23.90
N LEU A 28 25.18 -38.93 -25.11
CA LEU A 28 25.82 -37.74 -25.67
C LEU A 28 24.78 -36.67 -26.09
N VAL A 29 23.61 -37.09 -26.54
CA VAL A 29 22.54 -36.19 -27.03
C VAL A 29 21.61 -35.74 -25.89
N LEU A 30 21.45 -36.57 -24.86
CA LEU A 30 20.52 -36.34 -23.77
C LEU A 30 20.69 -34.97 -23.07
N PRO A 31 21.90 -34.46 -22.79
CA PRO A 31 22.06 -33.13 -22.19
C PRO A 31 21.48 -31.99 -23.04
N PHE A 32 21.62 -32.07 -24.37
CA PHE A 32 21.05 -31.08 -25.30
C PHE A 32 19.52 -31.14 -25.33
N VAL A 33 18.95 -32.35 -25.26
CA VAL A 33 17.50 -32.53 -25.17
C VAL A 33 16.97 -31.98 -23.87
N ILE A 34 17.66 -32.23 -22.76
CA ILE A 34 17.29 -31.67 -21.44
C ILE A 34 17.32 -30.15 -21.48
N ASP A 35 18.41 -29.56 -21.95
CA ASP A 35 18.56 -28.10 -22.05
C ASP A 35 17.45 -27.46 -22.92
N THR A 36 17.15 -28.12 -24.06
CA THR A 36 16.06 -27.67 -24.95
C THR A 36 14.69 -27.70 -24.25
N ILE A 37 14.39 -28.75 -23.50
CA ILE A 37 13.13 -28.87 -22.76
C ILE A 37 13.08 -27.83 -21.63
N GLU A 38 14.19 -27.62 -20.93
CA GLU A 38 14.23 -26.59 -19.85
C GLU A 38 14.02 -25.20 -20.43
N ARG A 39 14.68 -24.83 -21.51
CA ARG A 39 14.47 -23.55 -22.21
C ARG A 39 13.03 -23.39 -22.68
N TYR A 40 12.47 -24.41 -23.32
CA TYR A 40 11.07 -24.37 -23.74
C TYR A 40 10.11 -24.15 -22.59
N ASN A 41 10.32 -24.81 -21.45
CA ASN A 41 9.48 -24.60 -20.26
C ASN A 41 9.61 -23.18 -19.72
N VAL A 42 10.82 -22.60 -19.69
CA VAL A 42 11.04 -21.20 -19.27
C VAL A 42 10.33 -20.24 -20.24
N ASP A 43 10.41 -20.46 -21.53
CA ASP A 43 9.74 -19.62 -22.52
C ASP A 43 8.21 -19.66 -22.38
N ILE A 44 7.64 -20.84 -22.15
CA ILE A 44 6.19 -20.97 -21.88
C ILE A 44 5.79 -20.25 -20.61
N GLU A 45 6.55 -20.39 -19.51
CA GLU A 45 6.26 -19.67 -18.26
C GLU A 45 6.34 -18.14 -18.47
N ASN A 46 7.35 -17.66 -19.20
CA ASN A 46 7.48 -16.23 -19.53
C ASN A 46 6.30 -15.72 -20.39
N GLN A 47 5.84 -16.52 -21.35
CA GLN A 47 4.66 -16.18 -22.17
C GLN A 47 3.39 -16.12 -21.31
N ILE A 48 3.21 -17.06 -20.40
CA ILE A 48 2.07 -17.08 -19.47
C ILE A 48 2.10 -15.82 -18.60
N GLU A 49 3.25 -15.51 -18.02
CA GLU A 49 3.42 -14.32 -17.17
C GLU A 49 3.10 -13.03 -17.94
N ALA A 50 3.63 -12.89 -19.15
CA ALA A 50 3.37 -11.73 -20.01
C ALA A 50 1.88 -11.56 -20.33
N VAL A 51 1.16 -12.64 -20.62
CA VAL A 51 -0.28 -12.59 -20.87
C VAL A 51 -1.04 -12.25 -19.58
N ILE A 52 -0.67 -12.84 -18.45
CA ILE A 52 -1.30 -12.52 -17.16
C ILE A 52 -1.13 -11.02 -16.84
N GLN A 53 0.07 -10.47 -16.98
CA GLN A 53 0.35 -9.05 -16.74
C GLN A 53 -0.41 -8.12 -17.70
N ARG A 54 -0.63 -8.56 -18.95
CA ARG A 54 -1.35 -7.77 -19.95
C ARG A 54 -2.87 -7.76 -19.74
N GLU A 55 -3.45 -8.94 -19.42
CA GLU A 55 -4.91 -9.12 -19.36
C GLU A 55 -5.49 -8.96 -17.95
N TYR A 56 -4.65 -9.09 -16.93
CA TYR A 56 -5.05 -9.04 -15.53
C TYR A 56 -4.14 -8.09 -14.73
N THR A 57 -4.64 -7.61 -13.62
CA THR A 57 -3.84 -6.82 -12.66
C THR A 57 -3.00 -7.74 -11.76
N ALA A 58 -2.37 -7.19 -10.72
CA ALA A 58 -1.61 -7.98 -9.76
C ALA A 58 -2.48 -9.09 -9.14
N ILE A 59 -1.98 -10.34 -9.21
CA ILE A 59 -2.72 -11.53 -8.77
C ILE A 59 -2.02 -12.13 -7.55
N HIS A 60 -2.80 -12.41 -6.51
CA HIS A 60 -2.29 -13.09 -5.33
C HIS A 60 -1.87 -14.53 -5.66
N SER A 61 -0.76 -15.01 -5.07
CA SER A 61 -0.15 -16.31 -5.36
C SER A 61 -1.10 -17.49 -5.16
N SER A 62 -1.97 -17.44 -4.16
CA SER A 62 -2.94 -18.51 -3.86
C SER A 62 -3.98 -18.75 -4.96
N VAL A 63 -4.26 -17.72 -5.76
CA VAL A 63 -5.26 -17.81 -6.85
C VAL A 63 -4.62 -17.83 -8.24
N TYR A 64 -3.32 -17.60 -8.34
CA TYR A 64 -2.55 -17.53 -9.59
C TYR A 64 -2.76 -18.78 -10.49
N TRP A 65 -2.85 -19.98 -9.91
CA TRP A 65 -3.04 -21.24 -10.61
C TRP A 65 -4.25 -21.23 -11.57
N LYS A 66 -5.32 -20.52 -11.22
CA LYS A 66 -6.55 -20.48 -12.03
C LYS A 66 -6.39 -19.56 -13.23
N PHE A 67 -5.70 -18.44 -13.07
CA PHE A 67 -5.33 -17.54 -14.16
C PHE A 67 -4.36 -18.22 -15.11
N LYS A 68 -3.31 -18.85 -14.58
CA LYS A 68 -2.36 -19.66 -15.37
C LYS A 68 -3.07 -20.70 -16.24
N LYS A 69 -3.99 -21.45 -15.66
CA LYS A 69 -4.78 -22.46 -16.39
C LYS A 69 -5.62 -21.86 -17.53
N GLU A 70 -6.16 -20.67 -17.38
CA GLU A 70 -6.92 -19.99 -18.42
C GLU A 70 -6.02 -19.48 -19.54
N VAL A 71 -4.87 -18.90 -19.19
CA VAL A 71 -3.87 -18.45 -20.16
C VAL A 71 -3.25 -19.61 -20.95
N GLU A 72 -3.00 -20.74 -20.32
CA GLU A 72 -2.55 -21.96 -21.02
C GLU A 72 -3.55 -22.40 -22.11
N LYS A 73 -4.86 -22.30 -21.86
CA LYS A 73 -5.88 -22.58 -22.87
C LYS A 73 -5.84 -21.57 -24.02
N TYR A 74 -5.68 -20.29 -23.68
CA TYR A 74 -5.51 -19.22 -24.67
C TYR A 74 -4.30 -19.50 -25.58
N LEU A 75 -3.12 -19.76 -25.03
CA LEU A 75 -1.91 -20.04 -25.80
C LEU A 75 -2.08 -21.28 -26.69
N LYS A 76 -2.70 -22.37 -26.20
CA LYS A 76 -3.02 -23.57 -27.00
C LYS A 76 -4.01 -23.27 -28.12
N SER A 77 -4.94 -22.36 -27.95
CA SER A 77 -5.91 -21.95 -28.96
C SER A 77 -5.28 -21.05 -30.01
N SER A 78 -4.48 -20.07 -29.56
CA SER A 78 -3.74 -19.13 -30.42
C SER A 78 -2.76 -19.89 -31.35
N ASN A 79 -2.04 -20.88 -30.84
CA ASN A 79 -1.15 -21.73 -31.65
C ASN A 79 -1.89 -22.54 -32.73
N LYS A 80 -3.21 -22.65 -32.62
CA LYS A 80 -4.08 -23.31 -33.62
C LYS A 80 -4.83 -22.32 -34.52
N ASN A 81 -4.46 -21.03 -34.51
CA ASN A 81 -5.12 -19.92 -35.22
C ASN A 81 -6.64 -19.89 -34.97
N LYS A 82 -7.06 -20.12 -33.73
CA LYS A 82 -8.47 -20.03 -33.31
C LYS A 82 -8.64 -18.81 -32.41
N ASP A 83 -9.71 -18.07 -32.64
CA ASP A 83 -10.12 -17.00 -31.76
C ASP A 83 -10.42 -17.56 -30.36
N TYR A 84 -9.96 -16.86 -29.33
CA TYR A 84 -10.16 -17.23 -27.95
C TYR A 84 -10.67 -16.04 -27.15
N ILE A 85 -11.79 -16.22 -26.49
CA ILE A 85 -12.35 -15.24 -25.56
C ILE A 85 -12.04 -15.71 -24.14
N PHE A 86 -11.34 -14.89 -23.37
CA PHE A 86 -11.06 -15.18 -21.96
C PHE A 86 -12.36 -15.37 -21.17
N LYS A 87 -12.41 -16.45 -20.41
CA LYS A 87 -13.55 -16.71 -19.54
C LYS A 87 -13.41 -15.95 -18.24
N GLU A 88 -14.55 -15.55 -17.69
CA GLU A 88 -14.60 -14.97 -16.36
C GLU A 88 -14.03 -15.95 -15.33
N ILE A 89 -13.15 -15.47 -14.47
CA ILE A 89 -12.52 -16.26 -13.40
C ILE A 89 -13.31 -16.06 -12.11
N VAL A 90 -14.15 -17.05 -11.80
CA VAL A 90 -15.03 -17.05 -10.62
C VAL A 90 -14.58 -18.12 -9.64
N PHE A 91 -14.44 -17.78 -8.38
CA PHE A 91 -14.20 -18.71 -7.29
C PHE A 91 -15.53 -18.99 -6.56
N LYS A 92 -15.96 -20.25 -6.56
CA LYS A 92 -17.18 -20.70 -5.87
C LYS A 92 -16.81 -21.33 -4.53
N ASP A 93 -17.77 -21.41 -3.62
CA ASP A 93 -17.59 -22.04 -2.30
C ASP A 93 -16.40 -21.43 -1.53
N VAL A 94 -16.40 -20.09 -1.45
CA VAL A 94 -15.41 -19.28 -0.77
C VAL A 94 -16.06 -18.57 0.40
N TYR A 95 -15.40 -18.61 1.54
CA TYR A 95 -15.84 -17.97 2.79
C TYR A 95 -15.00 -16.72 3.02
N PRO A 96 -15.59 -15.51 3.04
CA PRO A 96 -14.89 -14.30 3.40
C PRO A 96 -14.73 -14.19 4.91
N LEU A 97 -13.54 -13.84 5.36
CA LEU A 97 -13.23 -13.45 6.72
C LEU A 97 -12.64 -12.03 6.69
N TYR A 98 -13.14 -11.17 7.58
CA TYR A 98 -12.71 -9.79 7.70
C TYR A 98 -12.15 -9.56 9.08
N GLY A 99 -11.05 -8.83 9.16
CA GLY A 99 -10.50 -8.36 10.41
C GLY A 99 -10.12 -6.89 10.31
N GLN A 100 -10.28 -6.20 11.42
CA GLN A 100 -9.92 -4.80 11.57
C GLN A 100 -9.24 -4.61 12.93
N ILE A 101 -8.09 -3.94 12.92
CA ILE A 101 -7.39 -3.52 14.13
C ILE A 101 -7.35 -2.01 14.11
N ASP A 102 -8.05 -1.39 15.06
CA ASP A 102 -8.10 0.05 15.24
C ASP A 102 -7.27 0.47 16.46
N ILE A 103 -6.75 1.69 16.40
CA ILE A 103 -6.03 2.30 17.52
C ILE A 103 -7.03 3.16 18.30
N LYS A 104 -7.38 2.68 19.50
CA LYS A 104 -8.36 3.35 20.36
C LYS A 104 -7.93 4.81 20.63
N GLY A 105 -8.85 5.74 20.41
CA GLY A 105 -8.64 7.17 20.66
C GLY A 105 -7.72 7.87 19.64
N SER A 106 -7.36 7.23 18.51
CA SER A 106 -6.48 7.84 17.51
C SER A 106 -7.04 9.14 16.93
N SER A 107 -8.35 9.19 16.64
CA SER A 107 -9.00 10.37 16.08
C SER A 107 -9.03 11.55 17.07
N GLU A 108 -9.34 11.27 18.35
CA GLU A 108 -9.32 12.29 19.40
C GLU A 108 -7.91 12.84 19.59
N HIS A 109 -6.92 11.94 19.69
CA HIS A 109 -5.53 12.36 19.87
C HIS A 109 -4.99 13.15 18.66
N ARG A 110 -5.37 12.74 17.44
CA ARG A 110 -5.07 13.50 16.23
C ARG A 110 -5.66 14.92 16.32
N ASN A 111 -6.91 15.04 16.70
CA ASN A 111 -7.57 16.36 16.84
C ASN A 111 -6.87 17.23 17.89
N GLU A 112 -6.43 16.65 19.00
CA GLU A 112 -5.67 17.38 20.02
C GLU A 112 -4.33 17.90 19.49
N THR A 113 -3.58 17.08 18.74
CA THR A 113 -2.31 17.52 18.15
C THR A 113 -2.49 18.60 17.08
N VAL A 114 -3.58 18.54 16.29
CA VAL A 114 -3.94 19.60 15.35
C VAL A 114 -4.26 20.90 16.08
N LYS A 115 -5.07 20.84 17.15
CA LYS A 115 -5.38 22.01 17.99
C LYS A 115 -4.12 22.63 18.58
N GLU A 116 -3.21 21.80 19.06
CA GLU A 116 -1.97 22.26 19.68
C GLU A 116 -1.09 23.00 18.65
N ASP A 117 -0.89 22.44 17.46
CA ASP A 117 -0.13 23.09 16.39
C ASP A 117 -0.77 24.41 15.96
N LEU A 118 -2.09 24.45 15.76
CA LEU A 118 -2.82 25.68 15.41
C LEU A 118 -2.76 26.74 16.51
N LYS A 119 -2.92 26.36 17.79
CA LYS A 119 -2.79 27.28 18.91
C LYS A 119 -1.38 27.85 19.02
N ASN A 120 -0.35 27.03 18.85
CA ASN A 120 1.03 27.48 18.88
C ASN A 120 1.31 28.45 17.73
N GLN A 121 0.80 28.16 16.53
CA GLN A 121 0.95 29.05 15.37
C GLN A 121 0.23 30.38 15.59
N LEU A 122 -1.05 30.37 16.02
CA LEU A 122 -1.79 31.58 16.30
C LEU A 122 -1.16 32.40 17.42
N SER A 123 -0.65 31.78 18.49
CA SER A 123 0.06 32.43 19.59
C SER A 123 1.35 33.12 19.10
N THR A 124 2.10 32.45 18.23
CA THR A 124 3.31 33.05 17.61
C THR A 124 2.93 34.23 16.72
N LEU A 125 1.86 34.12 15.92
CA LEU A 125 1.37 35.19 15.07
C LEU A 125 0.84 36.39 15.91
N LEU A 126 0.12 36.13 16.98
CA LEU A 126 -0.32 37.19 17.91
C LEU A 126 0.87 37.96 18.47
N THR A 127 1.94 37.26 18.87
CA THR A 127 3.17 37.89 19.36
C THR A 127 3.84 38.77 18.32
N ILE A 128 3.87 38.32 17.06
CA ILE A 128 4.43 39.07 15.93
C ILE A 128 3.59 40.31 15.66
N VAL A 129 2.26 40.17 15.56
CA VAL A 129 1.33 41.27 15.29
C VAL A 129 1.34 42.29 16.40
N ASP A 130 1.41 41.88 17.68
CA ASP A 130 1.56 42.79 18.81
C ASP A 130 2.81 43.68 18.71
N ARG A 131 3.95 43.09 18.36
CA ARG A 131 5.20 43.85 18.14
C ARG A 131 5.10 44.85 16.98
N LEU A 132 4.51 44.40 15.85
CA LEU A 132 4.29 45.28 14.69
C LEU A 132 3.33 46.42 15.02
N ASN A 133 2.31 46.18 15.84
CA ASN A 133 1.31 47.19 16.20
C ASN A 133 1.88 48.27 17.15
N VAL A 134 2.74 47.90 18.08
CA VAL A 134 3.42 48.85 18.97
C VAL A 134 4.20 49.90 18.16
N ILE A 135 4.74 49.52 17.01
CA ILE A 135 5.55 50.40 16.15
C ILE A 135 4.67 51.24 15.22
N ASN A 136 3.64 50.64 14.62
CA ASN A 136 2.92 51.24 13.50
C ASN A 136 1.54 51.79 13.90
N ASN A 137 0.95 51.33 15.00
CA ASN A 137 -0.39 51.71 15.51
C ASN A 137 -1.48 51.73 14.41
N VAL A 138 -1.59 50.62 13.65
CA VAL A 138 -2.49 50.52 12.50
C VAL A 138 -3.77 49.80 12.90
N PRO A 139 -4.97 50.38 12.67
CA PRO A 139 -6.26 49.75 13.01
C PRO A 139 -6.45 48.34 12.42
N LEU A 140 -5.86 48.07 11.27
CA LEU A 140 -5.89 46.74 10.63
C LEU A 140 -5.24 45.68 11.51
N LEU A 141 -4.12 46.02 12.19
CA LEU A 141 -3.43 45.04 13.05
C LEU A 141 -4.25 44.69 14.29
N GLU A 142 -5.00 45.65 14.84
CA GLU A 142 -5.94 45.39 15.93
C GLU A 142 -7.11 44.49 15.52
N GLN A 143 -7.64 44.68 14.29
CA GLN A 143 -8.67 43.80 13.76
C GLN A 143 -8.12 42.34 13.59
N LEU A 144 -6.97 42.19 13.00
CA LEU A 144 -6.35 40.86 12.81
C LEU A 144 -6.07 40.15 14.14
N LYS A 145 -5.61 40.91 15.14
CA LYS A 145 -5.41 40.41 16.50
C LYS A 145 -6.73 39.90 17.11
N PHE A 146 -7.80 40.65 16.98
CA PHE A 146 -9.12 40.25 17.48
C PHE A 146 -9.61 38.96 16.79
N GLU A 147 -9.47 38.87 15.46
CA GLU A 147 -9.88 37.70 14.71
C GLU A 147 -9.02 36.45 15.07
N MET A 148 -7.69 36.59 15.17
CA MET A 148 -6.81 35.52 15.65
C MET A 148 -7.14 35.06 17.06
N GLN A 149 -7.47 35.99 17.98
CA GLN A 149 -7.88 35.66 19.33
C GLN A 149 -9.22 34.92 19.35
N SER A 150 -10.15 35.25 18.43
CA SER A 150 -11.41 34.54 18.26
C SER A 150 -11.17 33.10 17.82
N TYR A 151 -10.32 32.86 16.81
CA TYR A 151 -9.94 31.50 16.38
C TYR A 151 -9.22 30.72 17.47
N TYR A 152 -8.31 31.37 18.20
CA TYR A 152 -7.62 30.75 19.34
C TYR A 152 -8.59 30.27 20.43
N ASN A 153 -9.60 31.07 20.74
CA ASN A 153 -10.63 30.72 21.71
C ASN A 153 -11.55 29.60 21.19
N GLU A 154 -11.89 29.61 19.89
CA GLU A 154 -12.68 28.55 19.26
C GLU A 154 -11.97 27.18 19.32
N LEU A 155 -10.65 27.15 19.14
CA LEU A 155 -9.84 25.93 19.28
C LEU A 155 -9.83 25.34 20.71
N SER A 156 -10.31 26.10 21.71
CA SER A 156 -10.46 25.58 23.07
C SER A 156 -11.73 24.75 23.25
N LEU A 157 -12.63 24.81 22.28
CA LEU A 157 -13.82 23.97 22.17
C LEU A 157 -13.54 22.70 21.36
N GLU A 158 -14.58 21.99 20.95
CA GLU A 158 -14.47 20.85 20.06
C GLU A 158 -14.06 21.28 18.65
N LEU A 159 -13.07 20.59 18.06
CA LEU A 159 -12.59 20.89 16.71
C LEU A 159 -13.65 20.43 15.68
N LYS A 160 -14.21 21.38 14.94
CA LYS A 160 -15.12 21.07 13.84
C LYS A 160 -14.33 20.71 12.59
N ALA A 161 -14.93 19.93 11.69
CA ALA A 161 -14.27 19.41 10.50
C ALA A 161 -13.69 20.49 9.55
N ASP A 162 -14.27 21.68 9.54
CA ASP A 162 -13.87 22.81 8.68
C ASP A 162 -12.97 23.84 9.37
N THR A 163 -12.86 23.81 10.73
CA THR A 163 -12.11 24.81 11.50
C THR A 163 -10.63 24.87 11.10
N GLU A 164 -9.97 23.72 10.88
CA GLU A 164 -8.57 23.67 10.41
C GLU A 164 -8.41 24.40 9.09
N GLN A 165 -9.31 24.13 8.12
CA GLN A 165 -9.26 24.75 6.79
C GLN A 165 -9.54 26.25 6.83
N GLN A 166 -10.47 26.70 7.68
CA GLN A 166 -10.80 28.10 7.84
C GLN A 166 -9.63 28.89 8.43
N ILE A 167 -9.00 28.36 9.49
CA ILE A 167 -7.81 28.99 10.09
C ILE A 167 -6.64 29.00 9.10
N GLN A 168 -6.40 27.91 8.38
CA GLN A 168 -5.38 27.83 7.34
C GLN A 168 -5.60 28.90 6.26
N ALA A 169 -6.82 28.99 5.75
CA ALA A 169 -7.17 29.96 4.71
C ALA A 169 -6.99 31.39 5.21
N TYR A 170 -7.41 31.68 6.44
CA TYR A 170 -7.26 32.98 7.09
C TYR A 170 -5.77 33.36 7.23
N ILE A 171 -4.95 32.48 7.81
CA ILE A 171 -3.51 32.74 7.95
C ILE A 171 -2.83 33.00 6.60
N GLN A 172 -3.13 32.19 5.59
CA GLN A 172 -2.50 32.31 4.29
C GLN A 172 -2.94 33.52 3.51
N LYS A 173 -4.21 33.93 3.58
CA LYS A 173 -4.77 35.00 2.77
C LYS A 173 -4.66 36.37 3.43
N GLU A 174 -4.84 36.43 4.76
CA GLU A 174 -4.89 37.70 5.48
C GLU A 174 -3.57 38.01 6.21
N ILE A 175 -2.96 37.03 6.88
CA ILE A 175 -1.79 37.27 7.73
C ILE A 175 -0.48 37.23 6.93
N HIS A 176 -0.22 36.17 6.17
CA HIS A 176 1.05 35.99 5.46
C HIS A 176 1.40 37.12 4.49
N PRO A 177 0.45 37.72 3.74
CA PRO A 177 0.77 38.88 2.89
C PRO A 177 1.25 40.09 3.67
N ILE A 178 0.71 40.34 4.85
CA ILE A 178 1.13 41.43 5.74
C ILE A 178 2.54 41.22 6.27
N LEU A 179 2.85 39.98 6.72
CA LEU A 179 4.17 39.61 7.22
C LEU A 179 5.26 39.63 6.13
N ARG A 180 4.90 39.51 4.88
CA ARG A 180 5.85 39.58 3.74
C ARG A 180 6.08 41.01 3.25
N ASN A 181 5.48 42.01 3.88
CA ASN A 181 5.64 43.42 3.47
C ASN A 181 7.06 43.88 3.76
N GLU A 182 7.71 44.53 2.77
CA GLU A 182 9.11 44.96 2.84
C GLU A 182 9.39 46.13 3.83
N LYS A 183 8.35 46.78 4.33
CA LYS A 183 8.45 47.96 5.26
C LYS A 183 8.60 47.56 6.74
N ILE A 184 9.00 46.32 7.04
CA ILE A 184 9.19 45.82 8.40
C ILE A 184 10.65 46.08 8.83
N ASP A 185 10.86 46.48 10.09
CA ASP A 185 12.18 46.71 10.65
C ASP A 185 13.02 45.41 10.78
N GLU A 186 14.34 45.53 10.87
CA GLU A 186 15.26 44.39 10.86
C GLU A 186 15.03 43.38 12.01
N ASP A 187 14.69 43.87 13.21
CA ASP A 187 14.44 43.02 14.37
C ASP A 187 13.18 42.14 14.18
N ASN A 188 12.14 42.70 13.60
CA ASN A 188 10.92 41.96 13.28
C ASN A 188 11.08 41.05 12.06
N LYS A 189 11.96 41.39 11.10
CA LYS A 189 12.29 40.50 9.99
C LYS A 189 12.87 39.17 10.45
N VAL A 190 13.75 39.16 11.46
CA VAL A 190 14.32 37.93 12.02
C VAL A 190 13.23 37.06 12.66
N LEU A 191 12.33 37.69 13.42
CA LEU A 191 11.23 36.96 14.06
C LEU A 191 10.28 36.36 13.04
N ILE A 192 9.95 37.09 11.98
CA ILE A 192 9.10 36.64 10.90
C ILE A 192 9.78 35.53 10.08
N ALA A 193 11.08 35.66 9.82
CA ALA A 193 11.85 34.63 9.13
C ALA A 193 11.87 33.30 9.91
N ASN A 194 12.02 33.37 11.23
CA ASN A 194 11.93 32.20 12.12
C ASN A 194 10.55 31.55 12.04
N TYR A 195 9.48 32.34 12.12
CA TYR A 195 8.11 31.86 11.96
C TYR A 195 7.91 31.10 10.62
N PHE A 196 8.35 31.69 9.50
CA PHE A 196 8.22 31.04 8.18
C PHE A 196 9.07 29.79 8.04
N SER A 197 10.19 29.69 8.76
CA SER A 197 11.05 28.50 8.74
C SER A 197 10.43 27.28 9.46
N GLU A 198 9.50 27.51 10.38
CA GLU A 198 8.79 26.48 11.14
C GLU A 198 7.57 25.92 10.40
N LEU A 199 7.17 26.55 9.29
CA LEU A 199 6.00 26.12 8.55
C LEU A 199 6.29 24.84 7.73
N ASP A 200 5.36 23.92 7.75
CA ASP A 200 5.35 22.81 6.80
C ASP A 200 5.17 23.34 5.37
N SER A 201 6.00 22.85 4.45
CA SER A 201 6.07 23.33 3.06
C SER A 201 4.79 23.09 2.25
N LYS A 202 3.94 22.14 2.65
CA LYS A 202 2.72 21.75 1.94
C LYS A 202 1.50 22.51 2.46
N THR A 203 1.39 22.60 3.78
CA THR A 203 0.20 23.15 4.44
C THR A 203 0.35 24.60 4.83
N ALA A 204 1.58 25.11 4.97
CA ALA A 204 1.95 26.40 5.52
C ALA A 204 1.39 26.59 6.95
N LEU A 205 1.27 25.50 7.69
CA LEU A 205 0.91 25.45 9.11
C LEU A 205 2.08 24.88 9.93
N PHE A 206 2.04 25.10 11.23
CA PHE A 206 2.91 24.36 12.15
C PHE A 206 2.54 22.87 12.13
N TYR A 207 3.55 22.01 12.16
CA TYR A 207 3.41 20.56 12.05
C TYR A 207 4.40 19.86 12.98
N HIS A 208 4.36 20.20 14.27
CA HIS A 208 5.24 19.59 15.27
C HIS A 208 4.55 18.48 16.05
N SER A 209 3.46 18.80 16.71
CA SER A 209 2.69 17.86 17.54
C SER A 209 2.02 16.81 16.65
N ARG A 210 1.45 17.23 15.53
CA ARG A 210 0.86 16.33 14.53
C ARG A 210 1.91 15.43 13.87
N LYS A 211 3.12 15.93 13.60
CA LYS A 211 4.22 15.11 13.06
C LYS A 211 4.58 13.97 14.00
N ASN A 212 4.73 14.27 15.30
CA ASN A 212 5.03 13.26 16.30
C ASN A 212 3.94 12.18 16.37
N PHE A 213 2.69 12.59 16.28
CA PHE A 213 1.56 11.66 16.20
C PHE A 213 1.60 10.81 14.93
N ASP A 214 1.77 11.42 13.75
CA ASP A 214 1.80 10.71 12.47
C ASP A 214 2.99 9.73 12.40
N ASP A 215 4.16 10.09 12.93
CA ASP A 215 5.32 9.23 13.05
C ASP A 215 5.06 8.04 13.99
N ALA A 216 4.48 8.29 15.16
CA ALA A 216 4.09 7.24 16.10
C ALA A 216 3.06 6.27 15.48
N MET A 217 2.02 6.79 14.83
CA MET A 217 1.01 6.00 14.12
C MET A 217 1.63 5.15 12.99
N SER A 218 2.59 5.74 12.26
CA SER A 218 3.32 5.01 11.22
C SER A 218 4.11 3.83 11.79
N ILE A 219 4.77 4.00 12.93
CA ILE A 219 5.53 2.94 13.61
C ILE A 219 4.59 1.83 14.09
N ILE A 220 3.49 2.20 14.77
CA ILE A 220 2.50 1.25 15.26
C ILE A 220 1.90 0.44 14.11
N ASN A 221 1.46 1.12 13.04
CA ASN A 221 0.88 0.47 11.86
C ASN A 221 1.86 -0.48 11.16
N LYS A 222 3.14 -0.09 11.04
CA LYS A 222 4.18 -0.97 10.50
C LYS A 222 4.38 -2.22 11.36
N LYS A 223 4.35 -2.07 12.68
CA LYS A 223 4.49 -3.20 13.61
C LYS A 223 3.28 -4.14 13.55
N MET A 224 2.06 -3.60 13.55
CA MET A 224 0.84 -4.40 13.38
C MET A 224 0.84 -5.15 12.04
N ALA A 225 1.19 -4.45 10.96
CA ALA A 225 1.32 -5.06 9.64
C ALA A 225 2.34 -6.22 9.63
N SER A 226 3.49 -6.04 10.27
CA SER A 226 4.52 -7.09 10.36
C SER A 226 4.05 -8.31 11.14
N ILE A 227 3.28 -8.11 12.22
CA ILE A 227 2.69 -9.22 12.98
C ILE A 227 1.68 -9.98 12.11
N LEU A 228 0.75 -9.26 11.47
CA LEU A 228 -0.23 -9.88 10.57
C LEU A 228 0.43 -10.64 9.41
N ASP A 229 1.48 -10.07 8.82
CA ASP A 229 2.23 -10.73 7.73
C ASP A 229 2.96 -12.00 8.22
N HIS A 230 3.34 -12.06 9.50
CA HIS A 230 3.94 -13.26 10.10
C HIS A 230 2.88 -14.34 10.32
N GLU A 231 1.80 -14.02 11.03
CA GLU A 231 0.68 -14.94 11.28
C GLU A 231 0.06 -15.44 9.97
N GLN A 232 -0.04 -14.56 8.97
CA GLN A 232 -0.53 -14.91 7.64
C GLN A 232 0.33 -15.98 6.96
N LYS A 233 1.68 -15.94 7.11
CA LYS A 233 2.55 -16.98 6.57
C LYS A 233 2.31 -18.34 7.20
N GLU A 234 2.07 -18.37 8.49
CA GLU A 234 1.73 -19.60 9.21
C GLU A 234 0.34 -20.10 8.81
N ALA A 235 -0.64 -19.21 8.72
CA ALA A 235 -1.99 -19.53 8.28
C ALA A 235 -2.02 -20.12 6.86
N GLN A 236 -1.17 -19.66 5.94
CA GLN A 236 -1.01 -20.24 4.59
C GLN A 236 -0.53 -21.70 4.60
N GLN A 237 0.22 -22.09 5.63
CA GLN A 237 0.68 -23.48 5.78
C GLN A 237 -0.44 -24.41 6.25
N ILE A 238 -1.41 -23.89 7.00
CA ILE A 238 -2.60 -24.65 7.45
C ILE A 238 -3.52 -24.91 6.25
N PHE A 239 -3.91 -23.87 5.54
CA PHE A 239 -4.70 -23.98 4.33
C PHE A 239 -4.46 -22.75 3.42
N PRO A 240 -4.07 -22.94 2.14
CA PRO A 240 -3.86 -21.84 1.21
C PRO A 240 -5.12 -21.02 1.00
N HIS A 241 -5.01 -19.71 1.11
CA HIS A 241 -6.12 -18.78 0.99
C HIS A 241 -5.68 -17.45 0.37
N TYR A 242 -6.62 -16.69 -0.17
CA TYR A 242 -6.38 -15.32 -0.59
C TYR A 242 -6.33 -14.41 0.62
N PHE A 243 -5.38 -13.49 0.66
CA PHE A 243 -5.24 -12.49 1.71
C PHE A 243 -4.83 -11.15 1.12
N GLU A 244 -5.47 -10.10 1.58
CA GLU A 244 -5.08 -8.73 1.29
C GLU A 244 -5.22 -7.86 2.54
N ARG A 245 -4.38 -6.84 2.63
CA ARG A 245 -4.30 -5.97 3.79
C ARG A 245 -4.31 -4.51 3.33
N PHE A 246 -5.09 -3.70 4.01
CA PHE A 246 -5.22 -2.27 3.77
C PHE A 246 -4.75 -1.48 4.98
N LYS A 247 -4.10 -0.35 4.69
CA LYS A 247 -3.73 0.64 5.71
C LYS A 247 -4.91 1.61 5.89
N THR A 248 -5.42 1.66 7.11
CA THR A 248 -6.40 2.67 7.58
C THR A 248 -5.76 3.49 8.70
N ASP A 249 -6.54 4.01 9.65
CA ASP A 249 -6.02 4.54 10.93
C ASP A 249 -5.49 3.41 11.84
N GLY A 250 -5.63 2.17 11.40
CA GLY A 250 -5.06 0.95 11.88
C GLY A 250 -4.71 0.04 10.71
N VAL A 251 -5.13 -1.24 10.77
CA VAL A 251 -4.95 -2.23 9.72
C VAL A 251 -6.24 -3.01 9.50
N GLU A 252 -6.73 -3.00 8.29
CA GLU A 252 -7.82 -3.88 7.83
C GLU A 252 -7.25 -5.00 6.99
N HIS A 253 -7.86 -6.18 7.05
CA HIS A 253 -7.51 -7.30 6.19
C HIS A 253 -8.73 -8.11 5.79
N ASN A 254 -8.66 -8.63 4.57
CA ASN A 254 -9.64 -9.53 3.99
C ASN A 254 -8.96 -10.85 3.69
N LEU A 255 -9.62 -11.93 4.06
CA LEU A 255 -9.19 -13.29 3.80
C LEU A 255 -10.32 -14.06 3.13
N TYR A 256 -10.00 -14.76 2.04
CA TYR A 256 -10.97 -15.60 1.34
C TYR A 256 -10.43 -17.02 1.29
N ILE A 257 -11.14 -17.96 1.91
CA ILE A 257 -10.74 -19.36 2.03
C ILE A 257 -11.86 -20.26 1.49
N GLY A 258 -11.52 -21.37 0.88
CA GLY A 258 -12.50 -22.33 0.39
C GLY A 258 -11.93 -23.33 -0.60
N ALA A 259 -12.71 -24.36 -0.90
CA ALA A 259 -12.29 -25.45 -1.78
C ALA A 259 -11.81 -24.99 -3.17
N SER A 260 -12.40 -23.93 -3.72
CA SER A 260 -12.04 -23.43 -5.03
C SER A 260 -10.76 -22.55 -5.05
N ILE A 261 -10.26 -22.13 -3.90
CA ILE A 261 -8.98 -21.41 -3.78
C ILE A 261 -7.82 -22.40 -3.85
N ALA A 262 -7.89 -23.49 -3.11
CA ALA A 262 -6.87 -24.53 -3.06
C ALA A 262 -7.41 -25.91 -3.47
N PRO A 263 -7.61 -26.17 -4.78
CA PRO A 263 -8.29 -27.37 -5.26
C PRO A 263 -7.49 -28.66 -5.07
N THR A 264 -6.23 -28.57 -4.69
CA THR A 264 -5.36 -29.72 -4.41
C THR A 264 -5.48 -30.24 -2.97
N GLN A 265 -6.19 -29.50 -2.12
CA GLN A 265 -6.40 -29.85 -0.71
C GLN A 265 -7.90 -30.01 -0.43
N THR A 266 -8.21 -30.92 0.50
CA THR A 266 -9.59 -31.09 0.96
C THR A 266 -9.92 -29.97 1.95
N PHE A 267 -10.91 -29.16 1.61
CA PHE A 267 -11.38 -28.08 2.48
C PHE A 267 -12.30 -28.64 3.57
N ASP A 268 -12.01 -28.28 4.82
CA ASP A 268 -12.85 -28.53 5.99
C ASP A 268 -13.23 -27.18 6.64
N THR A 269 -14.48 -27.04 7.07
CA THR A 269 -14.96 -25.84 7.78
C THR A 269 -14.25 -25.61 9.11
N MET A 270 -13.60 -26.60 9.69
CA MET A 270 -12.74 -26.44 10.87
C MET A 270 -11.60 -25.44 10.63
N TYR A 271 -11.12 -25.31 9.41
CA TYR A 271 -10.08 -24.30 9.07
C TYR A 271 -10.57 -22.88 9.33
N LEU A 272 -11.86 -22.60 9.22
CA LEU A 272 -12.44 -21.27 9.54
C LEU A 272 -12.26 -20.91 11.02
N SER A 273 -12.29 -21.91 11.91
CA SER A 273 -12.07 -21.69 13.35
C SER A 273 -10.61 -21.46 13.69
N ASN A 274 -9.70 -22.03 12.93
CA ASN A 274 -8.24 -21.91 13.15
C ASN A 274 -7.67 -20.60 12.58
N LEU A 275 -8.40 -19.92 11.69
CA LEU A 275 -8.00 -18.68 11.04
C LEU A 275 -8.67 -17.42 11.63
N ARG A 276 -9.53 -17.59 12.63
CA ARG A 276 -10.12 -16.52 13.43
C ARG A 276 -9.26 -16.23 14.65
#